data_767d222af9f18f7d6dcc94d1b3e84936
#
_entry.id   767d222af9f18f7d6dcc94d1b3e84936
#
_cell.length_a   1.000
_cell.length_b   1.000
_cell.length_c   1.000
_cell.angle_alpha   90.00
_cell.angle_beta   90.00
_cell.angle_gamma   90.00
#
_symmetry.space_group_name_H-M   'P 1'
#
loop_
_entity.id
_entity.type
_entity.pdbx_description
1 polymer ?
#
loop_
_entity_poly.entity_id
_entity_poly.type
_entity_poly.pdbx_seq_one_letter_code
_entity_poly.pdbx_strand_id
1 'polypeptide(L)'
;MRFGGDGVRVSDTYLTGFVWAENVGWLNLGNGSPPDGVHYPNDPIDSSTFGVNIDPNTGNLSGLAWGENVGWISFDTQAALEPHQQQARLDVCENTLFGYAWGENIGWINLDDATHFIALGPVCAPGDVACDSVITPSDHATFGEVFMGPDVPVDCPAFDSDGDADVDLRDFSEIQRRYRN
;
A
#
# COMPACT_ATOMS: atom_id res chain seq x y z
N MET A 1 2.38 -11.05 11.91
CA MET A 1 1.00 -10.53 11.71
C MET A 1 0.26 -11.54 10.84
N ARG A 2 -0.93 -11.98 11.18
CA ARG A 2 -1.71 -12.92 10.34
C ARG A 2 -2.86 -12.13 9.73
N PHE A 3 -2.90 -12.06 8.43
CA PHE A 3 -4.06 -11.59 7.69
C PHE A 3 -5.01 -12.78 7.55
N GLY A 4 -6.15 -12.74 8.25
CA GLY A 4 -7.26 -13.66 8.02
C GLY A 4 -7.94 -13.33 6.68
N GLY A 5 -8.99 -14.05 6.30
CA GLY A 5 -9.75 -13.77 5.08
C GLY A 5 -10.36 -12.35 4.98
N ASP A 6 -10.30 -11.58 6.08
CA ASP A 6 -10.72 -10.18 6.19
C ASP A 6 -9.50 -9.22 6.33
N GLY A 7 -8.31 -9.62 5.89
CA GLY A 7 -7.08 -8.83 5.96
C GLY A 7 -7.12 -7.58 5.08
N VAL A 8 -6.04 -6.78 5.18
CA VAL A 8 -5.89 -5.60 4.33
C VAL A 8 -5.82 -6.01 2.87
N ARG A 9 -6.55 -5.27 2.05
CA ARG A 9 -6.44 -5.33 0.59
C ARG A 9 -5.95 -4.00 0.09
N VAL A 10 -5.07 -4.04 -0.89
CA VAL A 10 -4.53 -2.89 -1.59
C VAL A 10 -5.28 -2.77 -2.91
N SER A 11 -5.85 -1.62 -3.18
CA SER A 11 -6.36 -1.22 -4.49
C SER A 11 -5.40 -0.20 -5.08
N ASP A 12 -5.57 0.17 -6.34
CA ASP A 12 -4.73 1.16 -7.02
C ASP A 12 -4.67 2.52 -6.28
N THR A 13 -5.74 2.87 -5.58
CA THR A 13 -5.92 4.21 -5.00
C THR A 13 -6.33 4.23 -3.53
N TYR A 14 -6.54 3.08 -2.91
CA TYR A 14 -6.92 3.01 -1.50
C TYR A 14 -6.59 1.67 -0.84
N LEU A 15 -6.51 1.70 0.48
CA LEU A 15 -6.47 0.49 1.33
C LEU A 15 -7.86 0.17 1.87
N THR A 16 -8.12 -1.10 2.14
CA THR A 16 -9.36 -1.53 2.79
C THR A 16 -9.13 -2.71 3.71
N GLY A 17 -10.08 -2.94 4.62
CA GLY A 17 -10.05 -4.06 5.54
C GLY A 17 -9.44 -3.75 6.89
N PHE A 18 -8.98 -4.79 7.58
CA PHE A 18 -8.57 -4.69 8.98
C PHE A 18 -7.15 -5.20 9.20
N VAL A 19 -6.40 -4.45 10.02
CA VAL A 19 -5.09 -4.85 10.56
C VAL A 19 -5.25 -5.19 12.02
N TRP A 20 -4.64 -6.28 12.46
CA TRP A 20 -4.47 -6.59 13.87
C TRP A 20 -3.07 -6.23 14.33
N ALA A 21 -2.95 -5.36 15.31
CA ALA A 21 -1.70 -5.05 16.00
C ALA A 21 -1.79 -5.46 17.48
N GLU A 22 -0.77 -6.16 17.95
CA GLU A 22 -0.66 -6.58 19.34
C GLU A 22 -0.73 -5.36 20.27
N ASN A 23 -1.24 -5.16 21.27
CA ASN A 23 -1.40 -3.97 22.13
C ASN A 23 -2.27 -2.81 21.59
N VAL A 24 -2.60 -2.81 20.31
CA VAL A 24 -3.43 -1.78 19.67
C VAL A 24 -4.83 -2.31 19.36
N GLY A 25 -4.93 -3.58 19.00
CA GLY A 25 -6.18 -4.21 18.58
C GLY A 25 -6.42 -4.09 17.08
N TRP A 26 -7.69 -4.11 16.70
CA TRP A 26 -8.10 -3.99 15.30
C TRP A 26 -8.05 -2.54 14.84
N LEU A 27 -7.47 -2.34 13.66
CA LEU A 27 -7.46 -1.07 12.91
C LEU A 27 -8.25 -1.26 11.61
N ASN A 28 -9.21 -0.40 11.37
CA ASN A 28 -10.00 -0.36 10.15
C ASN A 28 -9.41 0.69 9.19
N LEU A 29 -9.01 0.27 8.00
CA LEU A 29 -8.41 1.12 6.96
C LEU A 29 -9.42 1.63 5.92
N GLY A 30 -10.69 1.21 6.05
CA GLY A 30 -11.76 1.56 5.13
C GLY A 30 -12.63 0.35 4.78
N ASN A 31 -13.82 0.63 4.26
CA ASN A 31 -14.86 -0.38 3.98
C ASN A 31 -14.76 -1.02 2.57
N GLY A 32 -13.81 -0.60 1.75
CA GLY A 32 -13.64 -1.09 0.37
C GLY A 32 -14.63 -0.51 -0.63
N SER A 33 -15.36 0.53 -0.26
CA SER A 33 -16.39 1.14 -1.11
C SER A 33 -16.37 2.66 -1.01
N PRO A 34 -15.28 3.31 -1.50
CA PRO A 34 -15.26 4.76 -1.56
C PRO A 34 -16.41 5.25 -2.46
N PRO A 35 -17.08 6.37 -2.12
CA PRO A 35 -18.28 6.83 -2.82
C PRO A 35 -18.10 7.11 -4.32
N ASP A 36 -16.91 7.52 -4.72
CA ASP A 36 -16.54 7.76 -6.13
C ASP A 36 -15.89 6.54 -6.81
N GLY A 37 -15.71 5.44 -6.05
CA GLY A 37 -15.04 4.24 -6.51
C GLY A 37 -13.50 4.35 -6.52
N VAL A 38 -12.94 5.51 -6.16
CA VAL A 38 -11.50 5.81 -6.27
C VAL A 38 -10.91 6.27 -4.95
N HIS A 39 -11.55 7.22 -4.24
CA HIS A 39 -11.01 7.81 -3.02
C HIS A 39 -12.05 7.91 -1.91
N TYR A 40 -11.60 7.69 -0.67
CA TYR A 40 -12.37 8.03 0.51
C TYR A 40 -12.32 9.56 0.72
N PRO A 41 -13.45 10.26 0.82
CA PRO A 41 -13.46 11.71 1.03
C PRO A 41 -12.98 12.12 2.41
N ASN A 42 -13.02 11.22 3.39
CA ASN A 42 -12.63 11.49 4.78
C ASN A 42 -13.36 12.71 5.35
N ASP A 43 -14.68 12.80 5.11
CA ASP A 43 -15.49 13.91 5.55
C ASP A 43 -15.55 13.95 7.10
N PRO A 44 -15.13 15.06 7.73
CA PRO A 44 -15.15 15.16 9.19
C PRO A 44 -16.55 15.13 9.81
N ILE A 45 -17.61 15.32 9.00
CA ILE A 45 -19.01 15.27 9.43
C ILE A 45 -19.61 13.88 9.25
N ASP A 46 -19.15 13.13 8.23
CA ASP A 46 -19.62 11.78 7.92
C ASP A 46 -18.53 10.73 8.14
N SER A 47 -18.48 10.19 9.34
CA SER A 47 -17.53 9.16 9.72
C SER A 47 -17.69 7.81 8.98
N SER A 48 -18.70 7.67 8.12
CA SER A 48 -18.85 6.47 7.28
C SER A 48 -17.99 6.50 6.03
N THR A 49 -17.41 7.67 5.71
CA THR A 49 -16.63 7.91 4.48
C THR A 49 -15.14 7.88 4.68
N PHE A 50 -14.67 7.49 5.88
CA PHE A 50 -13.24 7.42 6.18
C PHE A 50 -12.56 6.23 5.51
N GLY A 51 -11.28 6.40 5.24
CA GLY A 51 -10.40 5.34 4.77
C GLY A 51 -9.04 5.89 4.36
N VAL A 52 -8.12 4.98 4.12
CA VAL A 52 -6.76 5.29 3.71
C VAL A 52 -6.68 5.28 2.20
N ASN A 53 -6.29 6.42 1.61
CA ASN A 53 -6.04 6.59 0.19
C ASN A 53 -4.57 6.40 -0.14
N ILE A 54 -4.30 5.99 -1.37
CA ILE A 54 -2.97 5.84 -1.97
C ILE A 54 -2.87 6.81 -3.15
N ASP A 55 -1.81 7.59 -3.21
CA ASP A 55 -1.45 8.30 -4.44
C ASP A 55 -0.76 7.31 -5.39
N PRO A 56 -1.36 6.98 -6.53
CA PRO A 56 -0.82 5.96 -7.43
C PRO A 56 0.52 6.33 -8.08
N ASN A 57 0.92 7.62 -8.05
CA ASN A 57 2.19 8.05 -8.63
C ASN A 57 3.35 8.01 -7.62
N THR A 58 3.07 8.15 -6.34
CA THR A 58 4.10 8.29 -5.30
C THR A 58 4.06 7.19 -4.24
N GLY A 59 2.98 6.42 -4.19
CA GLY A 59 2.70 5.48 -3.10
C GLY A 59 2.33 6.14 -1.77
N ASN A 60 2.31 7.48 -1.69
CA ASN A 60 2.02 8.20 -0.46
C ASN A 60 0.60 7.90 0.04
N LEU A 61 0.51 7.67 1.34
CA LEU A 61 -0.77 7.44 2.01
C LEU A 61 -1.34 8.74 2.55
N SER A 62 -2.68 8.84 2.51
CA SER A 62 -3.44 9.96 3.06
C SER A 62 -4.76 9.47 3.67
N GLY A 63 -5.47 10.36 4.37
CA GLY A 63 -6.75 10.03 4.98
C GLY A 63 -6.63 9.39 6.35
N LEU A 64 -7.66 8.63 6.73
CA LEU A 64 -7.87 8.20 8.11
C LEU A 64 -8.07 6.68 8.23
N ALA A 65 -7.53 6.11 9.32
CA ALA A 65 -7.92 4.81 9.84
C ALA A 65 -8.54 4.95 11.23
N TRP A 66 -9.29 3.94 11.66
CA TRP A 66 -9.91 3.89 12.98
C TRP A 66 -9.51 2.66 13.76
N GLY A 67 -9.06 2.85 14.99
CA GLY A 67 -8.78 1.80 15.94
C GLY A 67 -9.64 1.88 17.19
N GLU A 68 -10.30 0.78 17.56
CA GLU A 68 -11.19 0.74 18.73
C GLU A 68 -10.50 1.20 20.01
N ASN A 69 -9.22 0.85 20.19
CA ASN A 69 -8.44 1.16 21.40
C ASN A 69 -7.61 2.44 21.29
N VAL A 70 -7.36 2.94 20.08
CA VAL A 70 -6.42 4.04 19.84
C VAL A 70 -7.03 5.26 19.17
N GLY A 71 -8.30 5.18 18.76
CA GLY A 71 -9.00 6.28 18.09
C GLY A 71 -8.56 6.46 16.64
N TRP A 72 -8.60 7.70 16.18
CA TRP A 72 -8.25 8.05 14.81
C TRP A 72 -6.74 8.01 14.58
N ILE A 73 -6.37 7.49 13.42
CA ILE A 73 -4.99 7.49 12.91
C ILE A 73 -5.01 8.24 11.58
N SER A 74 -4.24 9.33 11.50
CA SER A 74 -4.09 10.14 10.30
C SER A 74 -2.84 9.75 9.52
N PHE A 75 -3.00 9.63 8.22
CA PHE A 75 -1.93 9.47 7.24
C PHE A 75 -1.59 10.78 6.53
N ASP A 76 -2.35 11.85 6.77
CA ASP A 76 -2.07 13.20 6.28
C ASP A 76 -1.02 13.89 7.16
N THR A 77 0.19 13.36 7.17
CA THR A 77 1.24 13.78 8.11
C THR A 77 2.28 14.72 7.50
N GLN A 78 2.31 14.92 6.20
CA GLN A 78 3.37 15.64 5.49
C GLN A 78 3.70 17.01 6.08
N ALA A 79 2.71 17.78 6.49
CA ALA A 79 2.91 19.13 7.02
C ALA A 79 3.49 19.17 8.45
N ALA A 80 3.47 18.06 9.17
CA ALA A 80 3.88 17.95 10.56
C ALA A 80 5.17 17.14 10.74
N LEU A 81 5.74 16.60 9.66
CA LEU A 81 6.94 15.76 9.71
C LEU A 81 8.19 16.58 10.06
N GLU A 82 9.02 16.01 10.92
CA GLU A 82 10.38 16.52 11.14
C GLU A 82 11.26 16.24 9.92
N PRO A 83 12.39 16.95 9.72
CA PRO A 83 13.21 16.83 8.51
C PRO A 83 13.75 15.44 8.17
N HIS A 84 13.80 14.53 9.16
CA HIS A 84 14.27 13.16 8.99
C HIS A 84 13.14 12.13 8.91
N GLN A 85 11.89 12.57 9.03
CA GLN A 85 10.71 11.74 8.92
C GLN A 85 10.18 11.75 7.49
N GLN A 86 9.54 10.67 7.09
CA GLN A 86 8.89 10.52 5.81
C GLN A 86 7.39 10.33 6.01
N GLN A 87 6.60 10.84 5.09
CA GLN A 87 5.17 10.55 5.03
C GLN A 87 4.96 9.04 4.90
N ALA A 88 3.89 8.56 5.51
CA ALA A 88 3.45 7.19 5.33
C ALA A 88 3.26 6.90 3.84
N ARG A 89 3.85 5.83 3.36
CA ARG A 89 3.74 5.40 1.97
C ARG A 89 3.75 3.87 1.85
N LEU A 90 3.16 3.39 0.78
CA LEU A 90 3.29 2.03 0.31
C LEU A 90 4.52 1.93 -0.59
N ASP A 91 5.43 1.04 -0.29
CA ASP A 91 6.46 0.61 -1.22
C ASP A 91 6.03 -0.71 -1.85
N VAL A 92 5.71 -0.64 -3.12
CA VAL A 92 5.22 -1.80 -3.87
C VAL A 92 6.33 -2.80 -4.15
N CYS A 93 7.58 -2.36 -4.15
CA CYS A 93 8.75 -3.19 -4.42
C CYS A 93 9.10 -4.05 -3.21
N GLU A 94 9.16 -3.42 -2.04
CA GLU A 94 9.40 -4.10 -0.77
C GLU A 94 8.13 -4.76 -0.20
N ASN A 95 6.97 -4.44 -0.78
CA ASN A 95 5.65 -4.88 -0.32
C ASN A 95 5.41 -4.55 1.16
N THR A 96 5.83 -3.36 1.57
CA THR A 96 5.78 -2.87 2.94
C THR A 96 5.26 -1.44 3.02
N LEU A 97 4.79 -1.06 4.19
CA LEU A 97 4.50 0.33 4.50
C LEU A 97 5.72 0.97 5.16
N PHE A 98 6.03 2.21 4.78
CA PHE A 98 7.10 3.03 5.32
C PHE A 98 6.58 4.33 5.90
N GLY A 99 7.45 4.99 6.67
CA GLY A 99 7.25 6.34 7.15
C GLY A 99 6.36 6.41 8.37
N TYR A 100 5.69 7.55 8.55
CA TYR A 100 5.02 7.89 9.80
C TYR A 100 3.56 8.24 9.60
N ALA A 101 2.71 7.68 10.47
CA ALA A 101 1.33 8.09 10.67
C ALA A 101 1.16 8.73 12.06
N TRP A 102 0.04 9.38 12.32
CA TRP A 102 -0.26 10.02 13.60
C TRP A 102 -1.54 9.47 14.21
N GLY A 103 -1.44 8.89 15.39
CA GLY A 103 -2.59 8.47 16.20
C GLY A 103 -2.93 9.51 17.24
N GLU A 104 -4.21 9.91 17.32
CA GLU A 104 -4.66 10.99 18.23
C GLU A 104 -4.37 10.67 19.70
N ASN A 105 -4.40 9.41 20.09
CA ASN A 105 -4.20 8.96 21.46
C ASN A 105 -2.83 8.34 21.74
N ILE A 106 -2.04 8.04 20.70
CA ILE A 106 -0.77 7.32 20.83
C ILE A 106 0.43 8.06 20.21
N GLY A 107 0.18 9.18 19.51
CA GLY A 107 1.22 10.00 18.88
C GLY A 107 1.77 9.39 17.58
N TRP A 108 3.03 9.66 17.30
CA TRP A 108 3.69 9.18 16.09
C TRP A 108 3.80 7.66 16.06
N ILE A 109 3.42 7.10 14.92
CA ILE A 109 3.49 5.67 14.60
C ILE A 109 4.52 5.53 13.48
N ASN A 110 5.65 4.89 13.78
CA ASN A 110 6.59 4.44 12.76
C ASN A 110 6.06 3.16 12.12
N LEU A 111 5.92 3.13 10.80
CA LEU A 111 5.39 2.00 10.05
C LEU A 111 6.46 0.99 9.67
N ASP A 112 7.72 1.40 9.73
CA ASP A 112 8.89 0.57 9.47
C ASP A 112 10.03 0.88 10.46
N ASP A 113 10.45 -0.11 11.20
CA ASP A 113 11.76 -0.10 11.86
C ASP A 113 12.52 -1.37 11.46
N ALA A 114 13.79 -1.46 11.84
CA ALA A 114 14.65 -2.58 11.44
C ALA A 114 14.16 -3.98 11.87
N THR A 115 13.19 -4.05 12.77
CA THR A 115 12.66 -5.30 13.35
C THR A 115 11.14 -5.43 13.29
N HIS A 116 10.43 -4.30 13.15
CA HIS A 116 8.97 -4.25 13.14
C HIS A 116 8.50 -3.43 11.95
N PHE A 117 7.89 -4.07 10.99
CA PHE A 117 7.37 -3.45 9.79
C PHE A 117 6.00 -4.04 9.43
N ILE A 118 5.22 -3.28 8.69
CA ILE A 118 3.94 -3.73 8.17
C ILE A 118 4.19 -4.26 6.76
N ALA A 119 4.34 -5.60 6.65
CA ALA A 119 4.35 -6.24 5.35
C ALA A 119 2.91 -6.45 4.88
N LEU A 120 2.64 -6.13 3.65
CA LEU A 120 1.46 -6.56 2.94
C LEU A 120 1.61 -8.07 2.64
N GLY A 121 0.52 -8.81 2.66
CA GLY A 121 0.50 -10.28 2.60
C GLY A 121 1.34 -10.94 1.49
N PRO A 122 1.11 -12.21 1.14
CA PRO A 122 1.99 -12.92 0.21
C PRO A 122 2.09 -12.15 -1.11
N VAL A 123 3.31 -12.11 -1.61
CA VAL A 123 3.70 -11.50 -2.90
C VAL A 123 2.59 -11.66 -3.91
N CYS A 124 2.11 -10.56 -4.42
CA CYS A 124 1.08 -10.54 -5.45
C CYS A 124 1.56 -11.30 -6.70
N ALA A 125 0.67 -11.71 -7.53
CA ALA A 125 1.11 -12.32 -8.80
C ALA A 125 2.00 -11.33 -9.54
N PRO A 126 3.12 -11.76 -10.11
CA PRO A 126 3.98 -10.88 -10.88
C PRO A 126 3.19 -10.03 -11.86
N GLY A 127 3.35 -8.69 -11.80
CA GLY A 127 2.60 -7.74 -12.58
C GLY A 127 1.27 -7.25 -11.99
N ASP A 128 0.80 -7.82 -10.89
CA ASP A 128 -0.34 -7.36 -10.10
C ASP A 128 0.20 -6.60 -8.88
N VAL A 129 0.53 -5.35 -9.08
CA VAL A 129 1.15 -4.49 -8.05
C VAL A 129 0.14 -4.12 -6.96
N ALA A 130 -1.10 -3.92 -7.36
CA ALA A 130 -2.19 -3.60 -6.44
C ALA A 130 -2.65 -4.80 -5.60
N CYS A 131 -2.19 -6.02 -5.90
CA CYS A 131 -2.59 -7.25 -5.21
C CYS A 131 -4.11 -7.50 -5.17
N ASP A 132 -4.81 -7.02 -6.18
CA ASP A 132 -6.25 -7.19 -6.31
C ASP A 132 -6.65 -8.41 -7.17
N SER A 133 -5.66 -9.16 -7.65
CA SER A 133 -5.77 -10.30 -8.55
C SER A 133 -6.17 -9.93 -9.98
N VAL A 134 -6.04 -8.65 -10.35
CA VAL A 134 -6.35 -8.15 -11.69
C VAL A 134 -5.22 -7.26 -12.19
N ILE A 135 -4.61 -7.61 -13.32
CA ILE A 135 -3.62 -6.74 -13.95
C ILE A 135 -4.34 -5.63 -14.72
N THR A 136 -4.15 -4.40 -14.30
CA THR A 136 -4.79 -3.19 -14.82
C THR A 136 -3.80 -2.26 -15.54
N PRO A 137 -4.26 -1.21 -16.24
CA PRO A 137 -3.36 -0.18 -16.76
C PRO A 137 -2.50 0.53 -15.69
N SER A 138 -2.96 0.55 -14.44
CA SER A 138 -2.18 1.10 -13.31
C SER A 138 -0.94 0.26 -13.03
N ASP A 139 -1.08 -1.06 -12.99
CA ASP A 139 0.05 -1.98 -12.82
C ASP A 139 1.07 -1.82 -13.96
N HIS A 140 0.59 -1.63 -15.18
CA HIS A 140 1.46 -1.35 -16.33
C HIS A 140 2.21 -0.01 -16.22
N ALA A 141 1.59 1.02 -15.65
CA ALA A 141 2.26 2.31 -15.46
C ALA A 141 3.42 2.18 -14.46
N THR A 142 3.19 1.48 -13.36
CA THR A 142 4.23 1.22 -12.34
C THR A 142 5.36 0.36 -12.90
N PHE A 143 5.06 -0.62 -13.75
CA PHE A 143 6.11 -1.38 -14.46
C PHE A 143 7.05 -0.46 -15.26
N GLY A 144 6.50 0.55 -15.93
CA GLY A 144 7.29 1.50 -16.71
C GLY A 144 8.28 2.32 -15.87
N GLU A 145 7.99 2.52 -14.59
CA GLU A 145 8.87 3.28 -13.68
C GLU A 145 10.06 2.43 -13.17
N VAL A 146 9.87 1.11 -13.08
CA VAL A 146 10.90 0.18 -12.59
C VAL A 146 11.64 -0.54 -13.72
N PHE A 147 11.26 -0.29 -14.98
CA PHE A 147 11.90 -0.88 -16.15
C PHE A 147 13.33 -0.36 -16.32
N MET A 148 14.30 -1.21 -16.06
CA MET A 148 15.73 -0.88 -16.08
C MET A 148 16.48 -1.46 -17.29
N GLY A 149 15.89 -2.46 -17.94
CA GLY A 149 16.51 -3.19 -19.04
C GLY A 149 17.34 -4.39 -18.60
N PRO A 150 17.83 -5.19 -19.54
CA PRO A 150 18.47 -6.45 -19.26
C PRO A 150 19.79 -6.29 -18.49
N ASP A 151 20.08 -7.23 -17.60
CA ASP A 151 21.28 -7.31 -16.77
C ASP A 151 21.48 -6.12 -15.78
N VAL A 152 20.44 -5.32 -15.53
CA VAL A 152 20.47 -4.27 -14.50
C VAL A 152 19.76 -4.79 -13.26
N PRO A 153 20.47 -5.04 -12.15
CA PRO A 153 19.84 -5.54 -10.93
C PRO A 153 18.72 -4.61 -10.46
N VAL A 154 17.57 -5.18 -10.13
CA VAL A 154 16.41 -4.43 -9.68
C VAL A 154 16.15 -4.68 -8.20
N ASP A 155 15.84 -3.61 -7.50
CA ASP A 155 15.39 -3.67 -6.11
C ASP A 155 13.87 -3.92 -5.99
N CYS A 156 13.23 -4.42 -7.06
CA CYS A 156 11.79 -4.56 -7.14
C CYS A 156 11.35 -5.98 -7.59
N PRO A 157 11.43 -6.99 -6.70
CA PRO A 157 11.11 -8.38 -7.03
C PRO A 157 9.66 -8.61 -7.52
N ALA A 158 8.75 -7.69 -7.22
CA ALA A 158 7.35 -7.78 -7.67
C ALA A 158 7.19 -7.73 -9.20
N PHE A 159 8.17 -7.18 -9.91
CA PHE A 159 8.16 -7.05 -11.36
C PHE A 159 9.10 -8.02 -12.09
N ASP A 160 10.02 -8.65 -11.36
CA ASP A 160 10.87 -9.73 -11.87
C ASP A 160 10.01 -11.00 -12.02
N SER A 161 9.36 -11.12 -13.15
CA SER A 161 8.37 -12.19 -13.40
C SER A 161 8.99 -13.50 -13.83
N ASP A 162 10.21 -13.48 -14.35
CA ASP A 162 10.94 -14.68 -14.78
C ASP A 162 12.04 -15.11 -13.80
N GLY A 163 12.35 -14.26 -12.81
CA GLY A 163 13.25 -14.58 -11.69
C GLY A 163 14.73 -14.46 -12.04
N ASP A 164 15.09 -13.65 -13.04
CA ASP A 164 16.46 -13.49 -13.47
C ASP A 164 17.19 -12.30 -12.81
N ALA A 165 16.52 -11.62 -11.87
CA ALA A 165 16.98 -10.49 -11.05
C ALA A 165 17.18 -9.17 -11.83
N ASP A 166 16.49 -9.00 -12.95
CA ASP A 166 16.31 -7.70 -13.61
C ASP A 166 14.84 -7.46 -13.94
N VAL A 167 14.49 -6.28 -14.44
CA VAL A 167 13.14 -5.98 -14.96
C VAL A 167 13.28 -5.51 -16.40
N ASP A 168 12.99 -6.40 -17.33
CA ASP A 168 13.16 -6.16 -18.76
C ASP A 168 11.91 -6.52 -19.59
N LEU A 169 12.08 -6.62 -20.91
CA LEU A 169 11.00 -6.96 -21.83
C LEU A 169 10.48 -8.39 -21.68
N ARG A 170 11.22 -9.29 -21.03
CA ARG A 170 10.75 -10.65 -20.77
C ARG A 170 9.69 -10.63 -19.68
N ASP A 171 9.97 -9.88 -18.60
CA ASP A 171 9.00 -9.67 -17.52
C ASP A 171 7.72 -9.03 -18.05
N PHE A 172 7.87 -7.99 -18.86
CA PHE A 172 6.73 -7.34 -19.51
C PHE A 172 5.92 -8.31 -20.37
N SER A 173 6.58 -9.23 -21.07
CA SER A 173 5.91 -10.23 -21.87
C SER A 173 5.10 -11.23 -21.03
N GLU A 174 5.60 -11.60 -19.85
CA GLU A 174 4.88 -12.45 -18.90
C GLU A 174 3.64 -11.74 -18.32
N ILE A 175 3.80 -10.48 -17.94
CA ILE A 175 2.69 -9.64 -17.45
C ILE A 175 1.60 -9.52 -18.53
N GLN A 176 1.97 -9.19 -19.77
CA GLN A 176 1.03 -9.09 -20.89
C GLN A 176 0.31 -10.40 -21.20
N ARG A 177 0.97 -11.53 -21.02
CA ARG A 177 0.37 -12.84 -21.24
C ARG A 177 -0.73 -13.13 -20.22
N ARG A 178 -0.56 -12.69 -19.00
CA ARG A 178 -1.56 -12.82 -17.92
C ARG A 178 -2.74 -11.87 -18.09
N TYR A 179 -2.49 -10.66 -18.60
CA TYR A 179 -3.53 -9.68 -18.88
C TYR A 179 -4.54 -10.14 -19.95
N ARG A 180 -4.18 -11.08 -20.80
CA ARG A 180 -5.04 -11.57 -21.91
C ARG A 180 -5.90 -12.77 -21.56
N ASN A 181 -5.78 -13.34 -20.37
CA ASN A 181 -6.57 -14.46 -19.90
C ASN A 181 -7.56 -14.05 -18.82
#